data_76711983b841c2a02ab370ab8e0cc2cd
#
_entry.id   76711983b841c2a02ab370ab8e0cc2cd
#
_cell.length_a   1.000
_cell.length_b   1.000
_cell.length_c   1.000
_cell.angle_alpha   90.00
_cell.angle_beta   90.00
_cell.angle_gamma   90.00
#
_symmetry.space_group_name_H-M   'P 1'
#
loop_
_entity.id
_entity.type
_entity.pdbx_description
1 polymer ?
#
loop_
_entity_poly.entity_id
_entity_poly.type
_entity_poly.pdbx_seq_one_letter_code
_entity_poly.pdbx_strand_id
1 'polypeptide(L)'
;MKKVLFGVFAHPDDESFGPAGTIIKEIRENGTDVHIITFTPGDAGTNPDNHEDLGTVRLAEWREAGRLLGVTSQHNLGYRDGHLSNNLYHEIAEKTAEIIDGILAGYDEPVEIDFMTFDLNGLSGHIDHIFASRVACYLFYARKPGDERFKYIRFVCIPKQYVPSQNTHWLYMDAGRSDDECSDTVDAREYRDEIIAAMRAHHSQRGDCEYQLKQRGDNLGIDYFIIKE
;
A
#
# COMPACT_ATOMS: atom_id res chain seq x y z
N MET A 1 -1.38 24.31 2.91
CA MET A 1 -0.06 23.70 2.66
C MET A 1 -0.29 22.49 1.77
N LYS A 2 0.57 22.24 0.79
CA LYS A 2 0.49 21.04 -0.06
C LYS A 2 0.73 19.80 0.79
N LYS A 3 -0.03 18.74 0.57
CA LYS A 3 0.12 17.46 1.24
C LYS A 3 0.78 16.44 0.32
N VAL A 4 1.70 15.66 0.86
CA VAL A 4 2.38 14.56 0.19
C VAL A 4 2.13 13.28 1.00
N LEU A 5 1.68 12.23 0.32
CA LEU A 5 1.45 10.92 0.91
C LEU A 5 2.39 9.89 0.29
N PHE A 6 3.21 9.26 1.11
CA PHE A 6 4.05 8.14 0.72
C PHE A 6 3.38 6.81 1.07
N GLY A 7 2.90 6.08 0.07
CA GLY A 7 2.48 4.69 0.22
C GLY A 7 3.70 3.77 0.11
N VAL A 8 4.01 3.03 1.17
CA VAL A 8 5.17 2.12 1.22
C VAL A 8 4.65 0.70 1.39
N PHE A 9 4.82 -0.11 0.34
CA PHE A 9 4.25 -1.45 0.23
C PHE A 9 5.28 -2.48 -0.23
N ALA A 10 4.92 -3.73 -0.20
CA ALA A 10 5.80 -4.84 -0.58
C ALA A 10 5.75 -5.14 -2.07
N HIS A 11 4.54 -5.23 -2.65
CA HIS A 11 4.30 -5.73 -4.00
C HIS A 11 3.46 -4.78 -4.86
N PRO A 12 3.54 -4.90 -6.20
CA PRO A 12 2.54 -4.35 -7.11
C PRO A 12 1.17 -4.97 -6.83
N ASP A 13 0.14 -4.20 -6.61
CA ASP A 13 -1.25 -4.50 -6.25
C ASP A 13 -1.65 -4.14 -4.81
N ASP A 14 -0.73 -4.07 -3.89
CA ASP A 14 -0.99 -3.76 -2.48
C ASP A 14 -1.79 -2.45 -2.32
N GLU A 15 -1.43 -1.41 -3.06
CA GLU A 15 -2.12 -0.12 -3.04
C GLU A 15 -3.51 -0.19 -3.66
N SER A 16 -3.70 -1.08 -4.64
CA SER A 16 -4.94 -1.24 -5.38
C SER A 16 -5.93 -2.16 -4.67
N PHE A 17 -5.44 -3.23 -4.04
CA PHE A 17 -6.26 -4.19 -3.29
C PHE A 17 -6.52 -3.73 -1.85
N GLY A 18 -5.66 -2.87 -1.32
CA GLY A 18 -5.80 -2.27 -0.01
C GLY A 18 -6.53 -0.92 -0.07
N PRO A 19 -5.80 0.21 0.03
CA PRO A 19 -6.35 1.54 0.26
C PRO A 19 -6.65 2.33 -1.02
N ALA A 20 -7.02 1.69 -2.13
CA ALA A 20 -7.27 2.37 -3.41
C ALA A 20 -8.28 3.52 -3.30
N GLY A 21 -9.35 3.31 -2.53
CA GLY A 21 -10.37 4.32 -2.31
C GLY A 21 -9.83 5.56 -1.63
N THR A 22 -9.05 5.36 -0.58
CA THR A 22 -8.39 6.44 0.15
C THR A 22 -7.39 7.20 -0.73
N ILE A 23 -6.62 6.48 -1.55
CA ILE A 23 -5.67 7.10 -2.48
C ILE A 23 -6.39 8.02 -3.46
N ILE A 24 -7.46 7.54 -4.10
CA ILE A 24 -8.26 8.35 -5.04
C ILE A 24 -8.83 9.58 -4.33
N LYS A 25 -9.41 9.39 -3.14
CA LYS A 25 -10.03 10.47 -2.37
C LYS A 25 -9.02 11.52 -1.94
N GLU A 26 -7.84 11.13 -1.45
CA GLU A 26 -6.76 12.06 -1.11
C GLU A 26 -6.32 12.90 -2.31
N ILE A 27 -6.22 12.30 -3.49
CA ILE A 27 -5.84 13.01 -4.71
C ILE A 27 -6.95 13.96 -5.16
N ARG A 28 -8.19 13.47 -5.25
CA ARG A 28 -9.31 14.20 -5.85
C ARG A 28 -9.86 15.30 -4.98
N GLU A 29 -10.02 15.05 -3.68
CA GLU A 29 -10.66 15.97 -2.76
C GLU A 29 -9.66 16.86 -2.02
N ASN A 30 -8.48 16.32 -1.68
CA ASN A 30 -7.48 17.03 -0.89
C ASN A 30 -6.33 17.60 -1.75
N GLY A 31 -6.26 17.24 -3.04
CA GLY A 31 -5.18 17.63 -3.92
C GLY A 31 -3.81 17.11 -3.45
N THR A 32 -3.79 15.99 -2.73
CA THR A 32 -2.58 15.35 -2.21
C THR A 32 -1.76 14.77 -3.36
N ASP A 33 -0.44 14.99 -3.34
CA ASP A 33 0.48 14.25 -4.20
C ASP A 33 0.77 12.89 -3.55
N VAL A 34 0.44 11.82 -4.26
CA VAL A 34 0.62 10.45 -3.76
C VAL A 34 1.76 9.77 -4.51
N HIS A 35 2.73 9.28 -3.76
CA HIS A 35 3.88 8.54 -4.27
C HIS A 35 3.87 7.13 -3.71
N ILE A 36 3.91 6.12 -4.58
CA ILE A 36 3.90 4.71 -4.17
C ILE A 36 5.30 4.12 -4.34
N ILE A 37 5.78 3.49 -3.28
CA ILE A 37 7.07 2.78 -3.26
C ILE A 37 6.78 1.32 -2.94
N THR A 38 7.20 0.41 -3.82
CA THR A 38 7.13 -1.04 -3.59
C THR A 38 8.52 -1.64 -3.58
N PHE A 39 8.72 -2.70 -2.80
CA PHE A 39 10.06 -3.27 -2.62
C PHE A 39 10.39 -4.35 -3.63
N THR A 40 9.39 -5.08 -4.11
CA THR A 40 9.56 -6.18 -5.07
C THR A 40 8.74 -5.96 -6.33
N PRO A 41 9.08 -6.59 -7.46
CA PRO A 41 8.23 -6.62 -8.65
C PRO A 41 7.08 -7.62 -8.54
N GLY A 42 6.97 -8.39 -7.44
CA GLY A 42 5.96 -9.41 -7.25
C GLY A 42 6.19 -10.66 -8.10
N ASP A 43 7.44 -11.00 -8.38
CA ASP A 43 7.86 -12.06 -9.30
C ASP A 43 7.58 -13.48 -8.79
N ALA A 44 7.21 -13.64 -7.50
CA ALA A 44 6.76 -14.91 -6.93
C ALA A 44 5.23 -15.02 -6.78
N GLY A 45 4.46 -14.07 -7.29
CA GLY A 45 2.99 -14.09 -7.28
C GLY A 45 2.38 -15.20 -8.15
N THR A 46 1.04 -15.27 -8.17
CA THR A 46 0.34 -16.20 -9.05
C THR A 46 0.63 -15.89 -10.52
N ASN A 47 0.80 -16.94 -11.34
CA ASN A 47 1.15 -16.81 -12.75
C ASN A 47 0.27 -17.71 -13.63
N PRO A 48 -1.04 -17.39 -13.74
CA PRO A 48 -1.99 -18.24 -14.45
C PRO A 48 -1.76 -18.31 -15.96
N ASP A 49 -1.06 -17.31 -16.52
CA ASP A 49 -0.77 -17.23 -17.96
C ASP A 49 0.64 -17.72 -18.31
N ASN A 50 1.39 -18.26 -17.34
CA ASN A 50 2.74 -18.80 -17.48
C ASN A 50 3.73 -17.82 -18.13
N HIS A 51 3.71 -16.55 -17.72
CA HIS A 51 4.69 -15.56 -18.16
C HIS A 51 6.11 -16.00 -17.77
N GLU A 52 7.06 -15.87 -18.68
CA GLU A 52 8.48 -16.15 -18.40
C GLU A 52 9.09 -15.13 -17.43
N ASP A 53 8.67 -13.88 -17.53
CA ASP A 53 9.06 -12.78 -16.65
C ASP A 53 7.81 -12.13 -16.04
N LEU A 54 7.30 -12.75 -14.98
CA LEU A 54 6.12 -12.26 -14.26
C LEU A 54 6.38 -10.87 -13.65
N GLY A 55 7.57 -10.62 -13.13
CA GLY A 55 7.90 -9.34 -12.50
C GLY A 55 7.74 -8.16 -13.47
N THR A 56 8.25 -8.30 -14.70
CA THR A 56 8.09 -7.27 -15.74
C THR A 56 6.62 -7.06 -16.10
N VAL A 57 5.83 -8.13 -16.20
CA VAL A 57 4.38 -8.04 -16.46
C VAL A 57 3.68 -7.29 -15.33
N ARG A 58 3.90 -7.69 -14.08
CA ARG A 58 3.27 -7.06 -12.92
C ARG A 58 3.66 -5.57 -12.77
N LEU A 59 4.90 -5.21 -13.08
CA LEU A 59 5.32 -3.80 -13.07
C LEU A 59 4.61 -2.97 -14.16
N ALA A 60 4.30 -3.56 -15.31
CA ALA A 60 3.53 -2.87 -16.36
C ALA A 60 2.06 -2.67 -15.93
N GLU A 61 1.44 -3.70 -15.36
CA GLU A 61 0.09 -3.66 -14.80
C GLU A 61 0.00 -2.63 -13.65
N TRP A 62 0.99 -2.60 -12.78
CA TRP A 62 1.11 -1.66 -11.68
C TRP A 62 1.18 -0.20 -12.13
N ARG A 63 1.95 0.07 -13.20
CA ARG A 63 1.99 1.42 -13.79
C ARG A 63 0.62 1.86 -14.30
N GLU A 64 -0.10 0.95 -14.94
CA GLU A 64 -1.46 1.24 -15.40
C GLU A 64 -2.43 1.44 -14.23
N ALA A 65 -2.36 0.61 -13.19
CA ALA A 65 -3.14 0.80 -11.97
C ALA A 65 -2.87 2.18 -11.34
N GLY A 66 -1.59 2.56 -11.20
CA GLY A 66 -1.22 3.87 -10.68
C GLY A 66 -1.74 5.03 -11.52
N ARG A 67 -1.73 4.90 -12.84
CA ARG A 67 -2.34 5.89 -13.75
C ARG A 67 -3.85 6.02 -13.53
N LEU A 68 -4.55 4.90 -13.31
CA LEU A 68 -5.99 4.88 -13.04
C LEU A 68 -6.32 5.49 -11.66
N LEU A 69 -5.52 5.22 -10.65
CA LEU A 69 -5.63 5.84 -9.33
C LEU A 69 -5.28 7.33 -9.33
N GLY A 70 -4.48 7.78 -10.31
CA GLY A 70 -3.99 9.15 -10.42
C GLY A 70 -2.76 9.46 -9.57
N VAL A 71 -1.98 8.43 -9.15
CA VAL A 71 -0.79 8.65 -8.33
C VAL A 71 0.27 9.46 -9.05
N THR A 72 1.01 10.28 -8.29
CA THR A 72 2.00 11.22 -8.83
C THR A 72 3.24 10.50 -9.33
N SER A 73 3.71 9.49 -8.60
CA SER A 73 4.84 8.65 -9.04
C SER A 73 4.81 7.27 -8.40
N GLN A 74 5.51 6.34 -9.05
CA GLN A 74 5.65 4.96 -8.61
C GLN A 74 7.12 4.54 -8.70
N HIS A 75 7.65 3.95 -7.63
CA HIS A 75 9.04 3.52 -7.50
C HIS A 75 9.10 2.07 -7.01
N ASN A 76 9.77 1.21 -7.77
CA ASN A 76 10.00 -0.18 -7.38
C ASN A 76 11.48 -0.41 -7.11
N LEU A 77 11.83 -1.04 -5.99
CA LEU A 77 13.22 -1.28 -5.59
C LEU A 77 13.85 -2.52 -6.24
N GLY A 78 13.04 -3.41 -6.83
CA GLY A 78 13.51 -4.58 -7.57
C GLY A 78 14.08 -5.70 -6.70
N TYR A 79 13.74 -5.78 -5.42
CA TYR A 79 14.11 -6.93 -4.59
C TYR A 79 13.25 -8.14 -4.93
N ARG A 80 13.78 -9.33 -4.67
CA ARG A 80 13.08 -10.58 -4.96
C ARG A 80 11.89 -10.77 -4.03
N ASP A 81 10.73 -11.04 -4.59
CA ASP A 81 9.48 -11.34 -3.88
C ASP A 81 9.60 -12.62 -3.03
N GLY A 82 9.04 -12.59 -1.81
CA GLY A 82 9.16 -13.68 -0.84
C GLY A 82 10.54 -13.79 -0.17
N HIS A 83 11.45 -12.86 -0.42
CA HIS A 83 12.82 -12.88 0.12
C HIS A 83 13.17 -11.64 0.96
N LEU A 84 12.20 -10.79 1.25
CA LEU A 84 12.42 -9.67 2.17
C LEU A 84 12.75 -10.21 3.56
N SER A 85 13.86 -9.76 4.12
CA SER A 85 14.36 -10.29 5.39
C SER A 85 15.12 -9.24 6.17
N ASN A 86 15.34 -9.52 7.47
CA ASN A 86 16.06 -8.61 8.34
C ASN A 86 17.45 -8.22 7.82
N ASN A 87 18.09 -9.07 7.03
CA ASN A 87 19.40 -8.76 6.44
C ASN A 87 19.34 -7.62 5.42
N LEU A 88 18.18 -7.37 4.80
CA LEU A 88 17.98 -6.32 3.81
C LEU A 88 17.40 -5.03 4.43
N TYR A 89 17.07 -5.06 5.73
CA TYR A 89 16.28 -4.01 6.37
C TYR A 89 16.90 -2.61 6.21
N HIS A 90 18.16 -2.46 6.57
CA HIS A 90 18.83 -1.16 6.50
C HIS A 90 19.05 -0.71 5.06
N GLU A 91 19.45 -1.61 4.17
CA GLU A 91 19.65 -1.30 2.75
C GLU A 91 18.36 -0.82 2.09
N ILE A 92 17.23 -1.51 2.33
CA ILE A 92 15.92 -1.12 1.78
C ILE A 92 15.46 0.19 2.39
N ALA A 93 15.67 0.38 3.70
CA ALA A 93 15.32 1.64 4.36
C ALA A 93 16.13 2.82 3.79
N GLU A 94 17.43 2.66 3.55
CA GLU A 94 18.28 3.69 2.94
C GLU A 94 17.82 4.04 1.52
N LYS A 95 17.60 3.04 0.67
CA LYS A 95 17.11 3.27 -0.71
C LYS A 95 15.72 3.93 -0.73
N THR A 96 14.84 3.53 0.18
CA THR A 96 13.52 4.16 0.32
C THR A 96 13.66 5.61 0.78
N ALA A 97 14.57 5.86 1.72
CA ALA A 97 14.90 7.20 2.18
C ALA A 97 15.40 8.12 1.05
N GLU A 98 16.30 7.62 0.21
CA GLU A 98 16.84 8.37 -0.94
C GLU A 98 15.73 8.75 -1.93
N ILE A 99 14.77 7.86 -2.20
CA ILE A 99 13.61 8.15 -3.05
C ILE A 99 12.75 9.26 -2.42
N ILE A 100 12.41 9.11 -1.14
CA ILE A 100 11.60 10.10 -0.40
C ILE A 100 12.29 11.46 -0.41
N ASP A 101 13.57 11.51 -0.07
CA ASP A 101 14.34 12.75 0.01
C ASP A 101 14.48 13.41 -1.37
N GLY A 102 14.66 12.60 -2.44
CA GLY A 102 14.67 13.07 -3.82
C GLY A 102 13.33 13.68 -4.26
N ILE A 103 12.21 13.06 -3.88
CA ILE A 103 10.86 13.60 -4.16
C ILE A 103 10.65 14.90 -3.39
N LEU A 104 10.98 14.93 -2.09
CA LEU A 104 10.78 16.11 -1.24
C LEU A 104 11.65 17.29 -1.67
N ALA A 105 12.84 17.04 -2.24
CA ALA A 105 13.69 18.08 -2.79
C ALA A 105 13.11 18.77 -4.05
N GLY A 106 12.10 18.16 -4.67
CA GLY A 106 11.40 18.75 -5.82
C GLY A 106 10.30 19.76 -5.46
N TYR A 107 10.00 19.95 -4.17
CA TYR A 107 9.01 20.94 -3.71
C TYR A 107 9.70 22.24 -3.30
N ASP A 108 9.30 23.35 -3.92
CA ASP A 108 9.83 24.69 -3.60
C ASP A 108 9.31 25.23 -2.26
N GLU A 109 8.12 24.79 -1.83
CA GLU A 109 7.45 25.22 -0.61
C GLU A 109 7.33 24.06 0.40
N PRO A 110 7.26 24.33 1.70
CA PRO A 110 7.05 23.31 2.71
C PRO A 110 5.75 22.52 2.48
N VAL A 111 5.83 21.19 2.60
CA VAL A 111 4.71 20.26 2.45
C VAL A 111 4.38 19.57 3.77
N GLU A 112 3.14 19.14 3.95
CA GLU A 112 2.79 18.17 5.00
C GLU A 112 3.00 16.76 4.47
N ILE A 113 3.56 15.89 5.31
CA ILE A 113 3.98 14.54 4.91
C ILE A 113 3.24 13.50 5.74
N ASP A 114 2.50 12.66 5.06
CA ASP A 114 1.90 11.45 5.63
C ASP A 114 2.53 10.20 5.02
N PHE A 115 2.53 9.13 5.80
CA PHE A 115 2.88 7.79 5.33
C PHE A 115 1.65 6.90 5.35
N MET A 116 1.63 5.92 4.46
CA MET A 116 0.63 4.85 4.42
C MET A 116 1.32 3.51 4.15
N THR A 117 0.94 2.49 4.90
CA THR A 117 1.45 1.13 4.75
C THR A 117 0.43 0.15 5.33
N PHE A 118 0.71 -1.15 5.28
CA PHE A 118 -0.11 -2.13 5.97
C PHE A 118 0.11 -2.12 7.49
N ASP A 119 -0.86 -2.65 8.21
CA ASP A 119 -0.77 -2.92 9.65
C ASP A 119 0.50 -3.73 9.97
N LEU A 120 1.02 -3.55 11.16
CA LEU A 120 2.27 -4.17 11.64
C LEU A 120 2.24 -5.71 11.65
N ASN A 121 1.03 -6.31 11.57
CA ASN A 121 0.83 -7.74 11.38
C ASN A 121 0.87 -8.16 9.89
N GLY A 122 1.15 -7.22 8.97
CA GLY A 122 1.18 -7.49 7.53
C GLY A 122 -0.20 -7.74 6.92
N LEU A 123 -1.25 -7.24 7.56
CA LEU A 123 -2.66 -7.40 7.19
C LEU A 123 -3.16 -8.85 7.32
N SER A 124 -2.44 -9.80 6.77
CA SER A 124 -2.73 -11.25 6.76
C SER A 124 -1.65 -12.09 7.45
N GLY A 125 -0.60 -11.47 7.96
CA GLY A 125 0.61 -12.14 8.44
C GLY A 125 1.63 -12.40 7.33
N HIS A 126 1.45 -11.83 6.13
CA HIS A 126 2.42 -11.95 5.05
C HIS A 126 3.75 -11.31 5.45
N ILE A 127 4.85 -12.06 5.38
CA ILE A 127 6.16 -11.63 5.89
C ILE A 127 6.65 -10.37 5.18
N ASP A 128 6.50 -10.28 3.86
CA ASP A 128 6.94 -9.10 3.10
C ASP A 128 6.11 -7.86 3.45
N HIS A 129 4.80 -8.01 3.74
CA HIS A 129 3.98 -6.89 4.23
C HIS A 129 4.40 -6.43 5.63
N ILE A 130 4.70 -7.39 6.55
CA ILE A 130 5.26 -7.07 7.87
C ILE A 130 6.57 -6.31 7.71
N PHE A 131 7.42 -6.76 6.81
CA PHE A 131 8.70 -6.11 6.51
C PHE A 131 8.50 -4.68 6.00
N ALA A 132 7.62 -4.49 5.00
CA ALA A 132 7.32 -3.18 4.44
C ALA A 132 6.78 -2.21 5.49
N SER A 133 5.85 -2.66 6.33
CA SER A 133 5.31 -1.83 7.40
C SER A 133 6.38 -1.44 8.43
N ARG A 134 7.33 -2.32 8.73
CA ARG A 134 8.45 -2.01 9.65
C ARG A 134 9.41 -0.98 9.07
N VAL A 135 9.72 -1.07 7.77
CA VAL A 135 10.54 -0.06 7.09
C VAL A 135 9.83 1.30 7.09
N ALA A 136 8.54 1.33 6.73
CA ALA A 136 7.75 2.57 6.79
C ALA A 136 7.74 3.21 8.18
N CYS A 137 7.51 2.42 9.23
CA CYS A 137 7.60 2.87 10.63
C CYS A 137 8.96 3.48 10.95
N TYR A 138 10.03 2.76 10.63
CA TYR A 138 11.38 3.24 10.90
C TYR A 138 11.64 4.60 10.24
N LEU A 139 11.30 4.72 8.96
CA LEU A 139 11.50 5.95 8.21
C LEU A 139 10.68 7.12 8.75
N PHE A 140 9.43 6.87 9.14
CA PHE A 140 8.58 7.90 9.72
C PHE A 140 9.10 8.36 11.08
N TYR A 141 9.30 7.44 12.02
CA TYR A 141 9.71 7.79 13.39
C TYR A 141 11.16 8.24 13.51
N ALA A 142 12.03 7.88 12.57
CA ALA A 142 13.39 8.44 12.53
C ALA A 142 13.42 9.92 12.10
N ARG A 143 12.44 10.36 11.29
CA ARG A 143 12.37 11.72 10.78
C ARG A 143 11.51 12.66 11.62
N LYS A 144 10.38 12.18 12.11
CA LYS A 144 9.38 13.00 12.83
C LYS A 144 9.96 13.84 13.98
N PRO A 145 10.85 13.35 14.85
CA PRO A 145 11.37 14.16 15.96
C PRO A 145 12.18 15.38 15.51
N GLY A 146 12.70 15.39 14.30
CA GLY A 146 13.49 16.50 13.75
C GLY A 146 12.79 17.29 12.65
N ASP A 147 11.61 16.86 12.21
CA ASP A 147 10.88 17.45 11.09
C ASP A 147 9.35 17.42 11.32
N GLU A 148 8.82 18.56 11.73
CA GLU A 148 7.38 18.73 12.02
C GLU A 148 6.47 18.57 10.78
N ARG A 149 7.02 18.49 9.58
CA ARG A 149 6.24 18.21 8.38
C ARG A 149 5.65 16.81 8.37
N PHE A 150 6.29 15.83 9.03
CA PHE A 150 5.78 14.47 9.19
C PHE A 150 4.62 14.47 10.18
N LYS A 151 3.39 14.24 9.68
CA LYS A 151 2.17 14.34 10.48
C LYS A 151 1.69 12.98 10.97
N TYR A 152 1.33 12.11 10.03
CA TYR A 152 0.68 10.84 10.34
C TYR A 152 1.32 9.67 9.59
N ILE A 153 1.31 8.50 10.24
CA ILE A 153 1.45 7.22 9.56
C ILE A 153 0.15 6.44 9.69
N ARG A 154 -0.40 6.02 8.54
CA ARG A 154 -1.66 5.29 8.43
C ARG A 154 -1.37 3.83 8.14
N PHE A 155 -1.86 2.95 8.97
CA PHE A 155 -1.74 1.51 8.82
C PHE A 155 -3.06 0.96 8.30
N VAL A 156 -3.10 0.48 7.06
CA VAL A 156 -4.25 -0.20 6.50
C VAL A 156 -4.52 -1.46 7.29
N CYS A 157 -5.73 -1.60 7.84
CA CYS A 157 -6.12 -2.75 8.64
C CYS A 157 -7.47 -3.33 8.20
N ILE A 158 -7.77 -4.55 8.64
CA ILE A 158 -9.05 -5.20 8.41
C ILE A 158 -9.80 -5.27 9.75
N PRO A 159 -11.01 -4.70 9.89
CA PRO A 159 -11.84 -4.93 11.05
C PRO A 159 -12.16 -6.42 11.22
N LYS A 160 -12.14 -6.90 12.44
CA LYS A 160 -12.30 -8.34 12.77
C LYS A 160 -13.57 -8.94 12.15
N GLN A 161 -14.63 -8.18 12.06
CA GLN A 161 -15.90 -8.61 11.46
C GLN A 161 -15.83 -8.89 9.95
N TYR A 162 -14.80 -8.36 9.25
CA TYR A 162 -14.61 -8.56 7.82
C TYR A 162 -13.52 -9.59 7.49
N VAL A 163 -12.86 -10.13 8.51
CA VAL A 163 -11.91 -11.23 8.31
C VAL A 163 -12.69 -12.47 7.88
N PRO A 164 -12.30 -13.15 6.79
CA PRO A 164 -12.98 -14.37 6.36
C PRO A 164 -13.05 -15.41 7.47
N SER A 165 -14.23 -15.97 7.69
CA SER A 165 -14.49 -16.97 8.76
C SER A 165 -13.84 -18.33 8.49
N GLN A 166 -13.41 -18.57 7.26
CA GLN A 166 -12.72 -19.80 6.87
C GLN A 166 -11.22 -19.51 6.72
N ASN A 167 -10.40 -20.44 7.21
CA ASN A 167 -8.97 -20.39 7.02
C ASN A 167 -8.66 -20.42 5.52
N THR A 168 -8.33 -19.26 4.97
CA THR A 168 -7.94 -19.12 3.58
C THR A 168 -6.42 -19.22 3.50
N HIS A 169 -5.91 -19.76 2.42
CA HIS A 169 -4.46 -19.99 2.25
C HIS A 169 -3.61 -18.70 2.23
N TRP A 170 -4.23 -17.51 2.24
CA TRP A 170 -3.53 -16.23 2.32
C TRP A 170 -3.52 -15.61 3.75
N LEU A 171 -4.20 -16.24 4.72
CA LEU A 171 -4.14 -15.83 6.12
C LEU A 171 -3.13 -16.69 6.87
N TYR A 172 -2.04 -16.10 7.28
CA TYR A 172 -0.92 -16.77 7.96
C TYR A 172 -0.94 -16.60 9.47
N MET A 173 -1.78 -15.72 10.00
CA MET A 173 -1.95 -15.47 11.43
C MET A 173 -3.36 -14.93 11.71
N ASP A 174 -3.71 -14.79 13.00
CA ASP A 174 -4.96 -14.11 13.37
C ASP A 174 -4.92 -12.67 12.85
N ALA A 175 -5.76 -12.41 11.87
CA ALA A 175 -5.90 -11.11 11.23
C ALA A 175 -7.12 -10.39 11.80
N GLY A 176 -7.16 -9.08 11.60
CA GLY A 176 -8.28 -8.25 12.00
C GLY A 176 -8.03 -7.50 13.30
N ARG A 177 -8.68 -6.34 13.35
CA ARG A 177 -8.62 -5.41 14.47
C ARG A 177 -10.01 -5.24 15.06
N SER A 178 -10.08 -5.04 16.36
CA SER A 178 -11.32 -4.65 17.02
C SER A 178 -11.72 -3.23 16.63
N ASP A 179 -12.98 -2.86 16.80
CA ASP A 179 -13.48 -1.54 16.40
C ASP A 179 -12.78 -0.40 17.14
N ASP A 180 -12.33 -0.61 18.37
CA ASP A 180 -11.58 0.35 19.18
C ASP A 180 -10.10 0.49 18.75
N GLU A 181 -9.55 -0.48 18.03
CA GLU A 181 -8.22 -0.38 17.42
C GLU A 181 -8.25 0.37 16.08
N CYS A 182 -9.37 0.30 15.33
CA CYS A 182 -9.54 1.02 14.07
C CYS A 182 -9.82 2.49 14.37
N SER A 183 -8.78 3.33 14.28
CA SER A 183 -8.89 4.73 14.67
C SER A 183 -9.45 5.65 13.60
N ASP A 184 -9.56 5.19 12.35
CA ASP A 184 -10.12 5.96 11.24
C ASP A 184 -10.76 5.05 10.19
N THR A 185 -11.77 5.59 9.52
CA THR A 185 -12.49 4.91 8.42
C THR A 185 -12.73 5.91 7.30
N VAL A 186 -12.29 5.58 6.11
CA VAL A 186 -12.51 6.39 4.91
C VAL A 186 -13.55 5.72 4.03
N ASP A 187 -14.67 6.42 3.79
CA ASP A 187 -15.68 5.99 2.82
C ASP A 187 -15.40 6.66 1.46
N ALA A 188 -14.97 5.87 0.50
CA ALA A 188 -14.67 6.25 -0.86
C ALA A 188 -15.49 5.43 -1.87
N ARG A 189 -16.68 4.93 -1.47
CA ARG A 189 -17.55 4.11 -2.33
C ARG A 189 -18.04 4.86 -3.57
N GLU A 190 -18.02 6.17 -3.53
CA GLU A 190 -18.33 7.00 -4.71
C GLU A 190 -17.34 6.79 -5.86
N TYR A 191 -16.10 6.34 -5.57
CA TYR A 191 -15.05 6.02 -6.55
C TYR A 191 -14.97 4.53 -6.88
N ARG A 192 -16.05 3.78 -6.61
CA ARG A 192 -16.07 2.31 -6.75
C ARG A 192 -15.64 1.82 -8.12
N ASP A 193 -16.07 2.47 -9.18
CA ASP A 193 -15.76 2.06 -10.55
C ASP A 193 -14.28 2.25 -10.88
N GLU A 194 -13.68 3.34 -10.39
CA GLU A 194 -12.25 3.61 -10.52
C GLU A 194 -11.42 2.60 -9.70
N ILE A 195 -11.87 2.28 -8.48
CA ILE A 195 -11.23 1.25 -7.64
C ILE A 195 -11.23 -0.09 -8.37
N ILE A 196 -12.37 -0.51 -8.92
CA ILE A 196 -12.49 -1.77 -9.69
C ILE A 196 -11.58 -1.74 -10.91
N ALA A 197 -11.51 -0.62 -11.62
CA ALA A 197 -10.65 -0.47 -12.79
C ALA A 197 -9.16 -0.62 -12.41
N ALA A 198 -8.70 0.02 -11.32
CA ALA A 198 -7.34 -0.11 -10.83
C ALA A 198 -7.02 -1.54 -10.38
N MET A 199 -7.92 -2.18 -9.61
CA MET A 199 -7.76 -3.58 -9.20
C MET A 199 -7.64 -4.52 -10.40
N ARG A 200 -8.46 -4.36 -11.43
CA ARG A 200 -8.48 -5.19 -12.65
C ARG A 200 -7.30 -4.93 -13.58
N ALA A 201 -6.61 -3.81 -13.44
CA ALA A 201 -5.36 -3.55 -14.17
C ALA A 201 -4.27 -4.57 -13.80
N HIS A 202 -4.33 -5.17 -12.60
CA HIS A 202 -3.47 -6.26 -12.18
C HIS A 202 -3.96 -7.61 -12.75
N HIS A 203 -3.96 -7.73 -14.08
CA HIS A 203 -4.55 -8.87 -14.78
C HIS A 203 -3.89 -10.21 -14.44
N SER A 204 -2.58 -10.22 -14.24
CA SER A 204 -1.86 -11.44 -13.81
C SER A 204 -2.34 -11.94 -12.44
N GLN A 205 -2.86 -11.04 -11.59
CA GLN A 205 -3.39 -11.35 -10.25
C GLN A 205 -4.94 -11.36 -10.23
N ARG A 206 -5.58 -11.59 -11.39
CA ARG A 206 -7.06 -11.53 -11.53
C ARG A 206 -7.83 -12.46 -10.59
N GLY A 207 -7.22 -13.59 -10.19
CA GLY A 207 -7.82 -14.52 -9.22
C GLY A 207 -8.03 -13.85 -7.86
N ASP A 208 -6.99 -13.17 -7.37
CA ASP A 208 -7.04 -12.43 -6.11
C ASP A 208 -7.94 -11.19 -6.22
N CYS A 209 -7.88 -10.49 -7.36
CA CYS A 209 -8.75 -9.37 -7.66
C CYS A 209 -10.23 -9.76 -7.53
N GLU A 210 -10.70 -10.77 -8.27
CA GLU A 210 -12.12 -11.18 -8.24
C GLU A 210 -12.53 -11.77 -6.88
N TYR A 211 -11.59 -12.43 -6.18
CA TYR A 211 -11.83 -12.86 -4.80
C TYR A 211 -12.09 -11.66 -3.88
N GLN A 212 -11.22 -10.64 -3.91
CA GLN A 212 -11.35 -9.43 -3.12
C GLN A 212 -12.64 -8.66 -3.44
N LEU A 213 -12.97 -8.50 -4.72
CA LEU A 213 -14.21 -7.86 -5.16
C LEU A 213 -15.44 -8.56 -4.59
N LYS A 214 -15.43 -9.90 -4.61
CA LYS A 214 -16.53 -10.71 -4.05
C LYS A 214 -16.60 -10.58 -2.52
N GLN A 215 -15.47 -10.61 -1.81
CA GLN A 215 -15.43 -10.55 -0.35
C GLN A 215 -15.87 -9.18 0.17
N ARG A 216 -15.38 -8.10 -0.45
CA ARG A 216 -15.69 -6.73 -0.04
C ARG A 216 -17.12 -6.31 -0.44
N GLY A 217 -17.66 -6.84 -1.53
CA GLY A 217 -19.05 -6.59 -1.94
C GLY A 217 -19.40 -5.10 -1.90
N ASP A 218 -20.47 -4.71 -1.21
CA ASP A 218 -20.91 -3.32 -1.09
C ASP A 218 -19.98 -2.46 -0.21
N ASN A 219 -19.05 -3.08 0.52
CA ASN A 219 -18.03 -2.38 1.33
C ASN A 219 -16.76 -2.06 0.55
N LEU A 220 -16.69 -2.39 -0.73
CA LEU A 220 -15.56 -1.98 -1.59
C LEU A 220 -15.52 -0.45 -1.68
N GLY A 221 -14.39 0.12 -1.29
CA GLY A 221 -14.18 1.56 -1.15
C GLY A 221 -14.34 2.07 0.29
N ILE A 222 -14.59 1.19 1.27
CA ILE A 222 -14.45 1.52 2.68
C ILE A 222 -13.10 0.99 3.15
N ASP A 223 -12.20 1.89 3.53
CA ASP A 223 -10.86 1.58 3.99
C ASP A 223 -10.73 1.91 5.48
N TYR A 224 -10.07 1.03 6.23
CA TYR A 224 -9.91 1.13 7.67
C TYR A 224 -8.45 1.30 8.05
N PHE A 225 -8.21 2.16 9.03
CA PHE A 225 -6.85 2.52 9.43
C PHE A 225 -6.64 2.54 10.94
N ILE A 226 -5.41 2.23 11.32
CA ILE A 226 -4.83 2.65 12.60
C ILE A 226 -3.94 3.84 12.28
N ILE A 227 -4.24 5.01 12.86
CA ILE A 227 -3.44 6.23 12.64
C ILE A 227 -2.54 6.46 13.86
N LYS A 228 -1.27 6.83 13.58
CA LYS A 228 -0.30 7.26 14.58
C LYS A 228 0.35 8.58 14.16
N GLU A 229 0.68 9.39 15.18
CA GLU A 229 1.43 10.63 15.07
C GLU A 229 2.92 10.44 15.35
#